data_fc64129f00aae1a75a3435fe50b0f204
#
_entry.id   fc64129f00aae1a75a3435fe50b0f204
#
_cell.length_a   1.000
_cell.length_b   1.000
_cell.length_c   1.000
_cell.angle_alpha   90.00
_cell.angle_beta   90.00
_cell.angle_gamma   90.00
#
_symmetry.space_group_name_H-M   'P 1'
#
loop_
_entity.id
_entity.type
_entity.pdbx_description
1 polymer ?
#
loop_
_entity_poly.entity_id
_entity_poly.type
_entity_poly.pdbx_seq_one_letter_code
_entity_poly.pdbx_strand_id
1 'polypeptide(L)'
;MLVDTSVLTRTLQPHHSLYALTERAIERLLAQGRELQIVPQNLVELWVVATRPLEQNGLGMTPAGAAWELARIKNMFEFLPETPAVYPIWENLVIERQVSGKPAHDARLVAAMMAHGLTSILTFDRSGFSRYADIEVIHPAEIAGA
;
A
#
# COMPACT_ATOMS: atom_id res chain seq x y z
N MET A 1 -6.18 -5.18 7.52
CA MET A 1 -6.32 -4.56 6.17
C MET A 1 -4.97 -4.03 5.73
N LEU A 2 -4.49 -4.43 4.57
CA LEU A 2 -3.26 -3.86 4.02
C LEU A 2 -3.52 -2.43 3.53
N VAL A 3 -2.58 -1.52 3.80
CA VAL A 3 -2.61 -0.15 3.27
C VAL A 3 -1.66 -0.09 2.08
N ASP A 4 -2.21 0.15 0.88
CA ASP A 4 -1.41 0.20 -0.33
C ASP A 4 -0.50 1.44 -0.37
N THR A 5 0.61 1.32 -1.08
CA THR A 5 1.58 2.41 -1.26
C THR A 5 0.94 3.66 -1.84
N SER A 6 -0.08 3.53 -2.70
CA SER A 6 -0.83 4.67 -3.23
C SER A 6 -1.48 5.52 -2.14
N VAL A 7 -1.96 4.88 -1.07
CA VAL A 7 -2.55 5.56 0.10
C VAL A 7 -1.46 6.16 0.96
N LEU A 8 -0.40 5.38 1.24
CA LEU A 8 0.74 5.86 2.04
C LEU A 8 1.36 7.12 1.42
N THR A 9 1.53 7.14 0.12
CA THR A 9 2.08 8.29 -0.61
C THR A 9 1.28 9.56 -0.34
N ARG A 10 -0.06 9.48 -0.28
CA ARG A 10 -0.91 10.65 -0.02
C ARG A 10 -0.73 11.22 1.39
N THR A 11 -0.38 10.38 2.36
CA THR A 11 -0.10 10.88 3.73
C THR A 11 1.17 11.73 3.79
N LEU A 12 2.03 11.65 2.78
CA LEU A 12 3.26 12.45 2.66
C LEU A 12 3.03 13.79 1.92
N GLN A 13 1.84 14.04 1.42
CA GLN A 13 1.55 15.16 0.54
C GLN A 13 0.42 16.06 1.10
N PRO A 14 0.69 16.88 2.15
CA PRO A 14 -0.35 17.70 2.79
C PRO A 14 -1.09 18.66 1.84
N HIS A 15 -0.46 19.04 0.74
CA HIS A 15 -1.05 19.95 -0.25
C HIS A 15 -1.76 19.24 -1.40
N HIS A 16 -1.76 17.92 -1.42
CA HIS A 16 -2.44 17.13 -2.46
C HIS A 16 -3.96 17.14 -2.23
N SER A 17 -4.73 17.20 -3.32
CA SER A 17 -6.21 17.24 -3.24
C SER A 17 -6.84 16.03 -2.52
N LEU A 18 -6.18 14.88 -2.53
CA LEU A 18 -6.65 13.67 -1.88
C LEU A 18 -6.15 13.49 -0.43
N TYR A 19 -5.33 14.43 0.09
CA TYR A 19 -4.76 14.32 1.42
C TYR A 19 -5.84 14.22 2.51
N ALA A 20 -6.75 15.19 2.54
CA ALA A 20 -7.80 15.24 3.55
C ALA A 20 -8.73 14.02 3.52
N LEU A 21 -9.02 13.51 2.32
CA LEU A 21 -9.83 12.30 2.14
C LEU A 21 -9.08 11.06 2.69
N THR A 22 -7.78 10.99 2.43
CA THR A 22 -6.92 9.90 2.93
C THR A 22 -6.88 9.89 4.45
N GLU A 23 -6.63 11.04 5.08
CA GLU A 23 -6.58 11.16 6.54
C GLU A 23 -7.92 10.74 7.17
N ARG A 24 -9.04 11.25 6.64
CA ARG A 24 -10.36 10.87 7.14
C ARG A 24 -10.65 9.38 7.02
N ALA A 25 -10.24 8.76 5.92
CA ALA A 25 -10.43 7.32 5.73
C ALA A 25 -9.65 6.52 6.78
N ILE A 26 -8.39 6.86 6.98
CA ILE A 26 -7.53 6.21 7.98
C ILE A 26 -8.10 6.39 9.39
N GLU A 27 -8.45 7.63 9.77
CA GLU A 27 -9.03 7.93 11.08
C GLU A 27 -10.31 7.13 11.35
N ARG A 28 -11.20 7.04 10.35
CA ARG A 28 -12.46 6.28 10.49
C ARG A 28 -12.23 4.79 10.65
N LEU A 29 -11.30 4.21 9.88
CA LEU A 29 -10.97 2.80 10.00
C LEU A 29 -10.38 2.49 11.38
N LEU A 30 -9.48 3.33 11.88
CA LEU A 30 -8.90 3.17 13.21
C LEU A 30 -9.98 3.32 14.31
N ALA A 31 -10.88 4.30 14.17
CA ALA A 31 -11.99 4.50 15.10
C ALA A 31 -12.97 3.32 15.12
N GLN A 32 -13.07 2.58 14.00
CA GLN A 32 -13.87 1.34 13.91
C GLN A 32 -13.12 0.11 14.45
N GLY A 33 -11.92 0.29 15.00
CA GLY A 33 -11.10 -0.81 15.51
C GLY A 33 -10.46 -1.67 14.42
N ARG A 34 -10.37 -1.17 13.18
CA ARG A 34 -9.70 -1.91 12.10
C ARG A 34 -8.20 -1.85 12.29
N GLU A 35 -7.56 -2.99 12.14
CA GLU A 35 -6.10 -3.08 12.11
C GLU A 35 -5.60 -2.71 10.71
N LEU A 36 -4.77 -1.67 10.63
CA LEU A 36 -4.16 -1.21 9.39
C LEU A 36 -2.69 -1.65 9.36
N GLN A 37 -2.32 -2.41 8.34
CA GLN A 37 -1.04 -3.08 8.24
C GLN A 37 -0.28 -2.69 6.98
N ILE A 38 1.03 -2.74 7.09
CA ILE A 38 1.97 -2.55 5.98
C ILE A 38 2.98 -3.70 5.97
N VAL A 39 3.58 -3.94 4.82
CA VAL A 39 4.62 -4.96 4.62
C VAL A 39 5.89 -4.29 4.07
N PRO A 40 7.07 -4.96 4.11
CA PRO A 40 8.32 -4.37 3.62
C PRO A 40 8.23 -3.79 2.21
N GLN A 41 7.53 -4.44 1.30
CA GLN A 41 7.37 -3.94 -0.07
C GLN A 41 6.75 -2.54 -0.12
N ASN A 42 5.76 -2.24 0.74
CA ASN A 42 5.17 -0.91 0.82
C ASN A 42 6.23 0.16 1.10
N LEU A 43 7.14 -0.13 2.02
CA LEU A 43 8.18 0.82 2.40
C LEU A 43 9.25 0.98 1.32
N VAL A 44 9.58 -0.10 0.61
CA VAL A 44 10.50 -0.04 -0.53
C VAL A 44 9.90 0.83 -1.64
N GLU A 45 8.66 0.59 -2.00
CA GLU A 45 7.95 1.38 -3.02
C GLU A 45 7.79 2.84 -2.59
N LEU A 46 7.44 3.08 -1.33
CA LEU A 46 7.30 4.43 -0.80
C LEU A 46 8.62 5.19 -0.84
N TRP A 47 9.73 4.53 -0.53
CA TRP A 47 11.07 5.12 -0.64
C TRP A 47 11.36 5.58 -2.06
N VAL A 48 11.07 4.73 -3.05
CA VAL A 48 11.30 5.05 -4.47
C VAL A 48 10.49 6.29 -4.87
N VAL A 49 9.20 6.33 -4.53
CA VAL A 49 8.34 7.47 -4.86
C VAL A 49 8.79 8.74 -4.11
N ALA A 50 9.11 8.62 -2.82
CA ALA A 50 9.50 9.75 -1.98
C ALA A 50 10.79 10.42 -2.47
N THR A 51 11.78 9.63 -2.87
CA THR A 51 13.11 10.13 -3.26
C THR A 51 13.25 10.39 -4.77
N ARG A 52 12.33 9.89 -5.59
CA ARG A 52 12.34 10.11 -7.03
C ARG A 52 12.15 11.61 -7.32
N PRO A 53 12.85 12.16 -8.33
CA PRO A 53 12.73 13.59 -8.69
C PRO A 53 11.28 14.00 -9.01
N LEU A 54 10.95 15.25 -8.72
CA LEU A 54 9.63 15.83 -9.05
C LEU A 54 9.30 15.69 -10.54
N GLU A 55 10.29 15.85 -11.42
CA GLU A 55 10.14 15.75 -12.88
C GLU A 55 9.80 14.32 -13.33
N GLN A 56 9.99 13.34 -12.46
CA GLN A 56 9.74 11.92 -12.73
C GLN A 56 8.58 11.38 -11.89
N ASN A 57 7.64 12.24 -11.53
CA ASN A 57 6.48 11.89 -10.69
C ASN A 57 6.85 11.41 -9.28
N GLY A 58 7.99 11.86 -8.77
CA GLY A 58 8.40 11.62 -7.40
C GLY A 58 8.05 12.78 -6.48
N LEU A 59 8.36 12.64 -5.21
CA LEU A 59 8.15 13.70 -4.21
C LEU A 59 9.39 14.57 -4.00
N GLY A 60 10.53 14.20 -4.60
CA GLY A 60 11.77 14.98 -4.54
C GLY A 60 12.37 15.09 -3.15
N MET A 61 12.05 14.19 -2.22
CA MET A 61 12.58 14.20 -0.88
C MET A 61 14.05 13.78 -0.85
N THR A 62 14.79 14.32 0.11
CA THR A 62 16.13 13.78 0.43
C THR A 62 16.01 12.40 1.05
N PRO A 63 17.06 11.55 0.98
CA PRO A 63 17.07 10.28 1.71
C PRO A 63 16.80 10.42 3.20
N ALA A 64 17.32 11.47 3.83
CA ALA A 64 17.07 11.75 5.25
C ALA A 64 15.58 12.05 5.51
N GLY A 65 14.95 12.84 4.66
CA GLY A 65 13.52 13.13 4.74
C GLY A 65 12.67 11.88 4.53
N ALA A 66 13.01 11.05 3.54
CA ALA A 66 12.33 9.78 3.29
C ALA A 66 12.49 8.83 4.48
N ALA A 67 13.67 8.74 5.08
CA ALA A 67 13.91 7.91 6.27
C ALA A 67 13.01 8.34 7.45
N TRP A 68 12.85 9.64 7.67
CA TRP A 68 11.95 10.17 8.68
C TRP A 68 10.50 9.74 8.43
N GLU A 69 10.05 9.82 7.16
CA GLU A 69 8.71 9.39 6.77
C GLU A 69 8.49 7.89 6.95
N LEU A 70 9.49 7.05 6.63
CA LEU A 70 9.39 5.61 6.88
C LEU A 70 9.21 5.31 8.37
N ALA A 71 9.94 6.02 9.24
CA ALA A 71 9.80 5.86 10.69
C ALA A 71 8.40 6.26 11.15
N ARG A 72 7.85 7.36 10.62
CA ARG A 72 6.49 7.83 10.92
C ARG A 72 5.45 6.80 10.49
N ILE A 73 5.55 6.27 9.29
CA ILE A 73 4.64 5.25 8.76
C ILE A 73 4.67 3.98 9.61
N LYS A 74 5.86 3.52 10.00
CA LYS A 74 5.99 2.34 10.87
C LYS A 74 5.39 2.53 12.26
N ASN A 75 5.35 3.77 12.76
CA ASN A 75 4.67 4.07 14.02
C ASN A 75 3.16 4.19 13.88
N MET A 76 2.66 4.51 12.69
CA MET A 76 1.25 4.71 12.42
C MET A 76 0.51 3.39 12.11
N PHE A 77 1.17 2.46 11.45
CA PHE A 77 0.60 1.20 11.00
C PHE A 77 1.35 0.00 11.58
N GLU A 78 0.66 -1.14 11.68
CA GLU A 78 1.29 -2.39 12.10
C GLU A 78 2.20 -2.90 10.98
N PHE A 79 3.50 -3.02 11.26
CA PHE A 79 4.49 -3.51 10.31
C PHE A 79 4.61 -5.03 10.39
N LEU A 80 4.16 -5.71 9.33
CA LEU A 80 4.25 -7.16 9.21
C LEU A 80 5.55 -7.54 8.50
N PRO A 81 6.28 -8.54 9.00
CA PRO A 81 7.58 -8.91 8.46
C PRO A 81 7.48 -9.63 7.11
N GLU A 82 8.57 -9.59 6.35
CA GLU A 82 8.76 -10.49 5.21
C GLU A 82 8.80 -11.94 5.71
N THR A 83 8.16 -12.85 4.97
CA THR A 83 8.18 -14.27 5.32
C THR A 83 8.64 -15.11 4.13
N PRO A 84 9.23 -16.31 4.37
CA PRO A 84 9.61 -17.20 3.28
C PRO A 84 8.45 -17.69 2.41
N ALA A 85 7.21 -17.56 2.89
CA ALA A 85 6.02 -17.96 2.14
C ALA A 85 5.68 -17.02 0.98
N VAL A 86 6.13 -15.78 1.01
CA VAL A 86 5.73 -14.76 0.02
C VAL A 86 6.16 -15.14 -1.39
N TYR A 87 7.39 -15.54 -1.60
CA TYR A 87 7.88 -15.86 -2.94
C TYR A 87 7.14 -17.03 -3.59
N PRO A 88 6.98 -18.21 -2.96
CA PRO A 88 6.24 -19.31 -3.56
C PRO A 88 4.78 -18.95 -3.89
N ILE A 89 4.11 -18.20 -3.04
CA ILE A 89 2.75 -17.74 -3.29
C ILE A 89 2.74 -16.81 -4.51
N TRP A 90 3.66 -15.84 -4.56
CA TRP A 90 3.78 -14.92 -5.68
C TRP A 90 4.02 -15.65 -7.00
N GLU A 91 4.96 -16.59 -7.03
CA GLU A 91 5.27 -17.37 -8.23
C GLU A 91 4.02 -18.10 -8.75
N ASN A 92 3.26 -18.74 -7.86
CA ASN A 92 2.01 -19.38 -8.24
C ASN A 92 0.99 -18.38 -8.79
N LEU A 93 0.84 -17.23 -8.17
CA LEU A 93 -0.10 -16.20 -8.63
C LEU A 93 0.22 -15.71 -10.04
N VAL A 94 1.48 -15.38 -10.32
CA VAL A 94 1.85 -14.83 -11.63
C VAL A 94 1.76 -15.87 -12.74
N ILE A 95 2.03 -17.13 -12.43
CA ILE A 95 1.92 -18.25 -13.38
C ILE A 95 0.43 -18.55 -13.65
N GLU A 96 -0.36 -18.76 -12.61
CA GLU A 96 -1.79 -19.10 -12.75
C GLU A 96 -2.61 -17.99 -13.39
N ARG A 97 -2.32 -16.73 -13.06
CA ARG A 97 -3.04 -15.57 -13.55
C ARG A 97 -2.43 -14.97 -14.82
N GLN A 98 -1.33 -15.54 -15.30
CA GLN A 98 -0.63 -15.06 -16.49
C GLN A 98 -0.32 -13.55 -16.41
N VAL A 99 0.23 -13.14 -15.28
CA VAL A 99 0.55 -11.73 -15.00
C VAL A 99 1.80 -11.32 -15.78
N SER A 100 1.74 -10.23 -16.52
CA SER A 100 2.85 -9.73 -17.33
C SER A 100 3.27 -8.32 -16.88
N GLY A 101 4.59 -8.12 -16.75
CA GLY A 101 5.17 -6.81 -16.51
C GLY A 101 4.90 -6.25 -15.11
N LYS A 102 4.65 -4.94 -15.02
CA LYS A 102 4.50 -4.22 -13.75
C LYS A 102 3.44 -4.80 -12.80
N PRO A 103 2.29 -5.32 -13.26
CA PRO A 103 1.33 -5.97 -12.38
C PRO A 103 1.89 -7.11 -11.52
N ALA A 104 3.08 -7.63 -11.84
CA ALA A 104 3.77 -8.62 -11.02
C ALA A 104 4.16 -8.06 -9.64
N HIS A 105 4.38 -6.73 -9.51
CA HIS A 105 4.62 -6.08 -8.22
C HIS A 105 3.36 -6.05 -7.36
N ASP A 106 2.19 -5.80 -7.95
CA ASP A 106 0.90 -5.85 -7.25
C ASP A 106 0.59 -7.28 -6.81
N ALA A 107 0.90 -8.28 -7.66
CA ALA A 107 0.78 -9.69 -7.31
C ALA A 107 1.63 -10.03 -6.07
N ARG A 108 2.80 -9.41 -5.91
CA ARG A 108 3.66 -9.63 -4.75
C ARG A 108 3.06 -9.06 -3.47
N LEU A 109 2.39 -7.91 -3.53
CA LEU A 109 1.61 -7.40 -2.39
C LEU A 109 0.49 -8.37 -2.02
N VAL A 110 -0.23 -8.89 -3.00
CA VAL A 110 -1.28 -9.90 -2.77
C VAL A 110 -0.70 -11.17 -2.14
N ALA A 111 0.47 -11.61 -2.59
CA ALA A 111 1.17 -12.76 -2.00
C ALA A 111 1.51 -12.51 -0.52
N ALA A 112 1.98 -11.31 -0.19
CA ALA A 112 2.25 -10.93 1.19
C ALA A 112 0.95 -10.90 2.02
N MET A 113 -0.15 -10.41 1.46
CA MET A 113 -1.46 -10.46 2.10
C MET A 113 -1.86 -11.90 2.42
N MET A 114 -1.75 -12.79 1.44
CA MET A 114 -2.08 -14.22 1.62
C MET A 114 -1.19 -14.87 2.69
N ALA A 115 0.11 -14.58 2.68
CA ALA A 115 1.05 -15.10 3.66
C ALA A 115 0.69 -14.69 5.10
N HIS A 116 0.10 -13.52 5.28
CA HIS A 116 -0.32 -12.98 6.59
C HIS A 116 -1.82 -13.16 6.86
N GLY A 117 -2.57 -13.82 5.99
CA GLY A 117 -4.01 -14.01 6.17
C GLY A 117 -4.85 -12.73 6.02
N LEU A 118 -4.35 -11.74 5.30
CA LEU A 118 -5.08 -10.50 5.03
C LEU A 118 -5.98 -10.67 3.79
N THR A 119 -7.21 -10.19 3.89
CA THR A 119 -8.23 -10.34 2.84
C THR A 119 -8.74 -9.01 2.28
N SER A 120 -8.28 -7.88 2.80
CA SER A 120 -8.71 -6.57 2.34
C SER A 120 -7.54 -5.61 2.17
N ILE A 121 -7.65 -4.74 1.17
CA ILE A 121 -6.65 -3.70 0.86
C ILE A 121 -7.32 -2.35 0.68
N LEU A 122 -6.74 -1.33 1.29
CA LEU A 122 -7.12 0.07 1.09
C LEU A 122 -6.21 0.65 0.00
N THR A 123 -6.79 1.04 -1.14
CA THR A 123 -6.02 1.51 -2.29
C THR A 123 -6.78 2.53 -3.13
N PHE A 124 -6.05 3.45 -3.76
CA PHE A 124 -6.59 4.31 -4.81
C PHE A 124 -6.62 3.61 -6.18
N ASP A 125 -5.84 2.54 -6.35
CA ASP A 125 -5.76 1.78 -7.61
C ASP A 125 -6.54 0.47 -7.53
N ARG A 126 -7.85 0.55 -7.77
CA ARG A 126 -8.70 -0.65 -7.80
C ARG A 126 -8.30 -1.63 -8.90
N SER A 127 -7.90 -1.11 -10.05
CA SER A 127 -7.60 -1.93 -11.22
C SER A 127 -6.43 -2.87 -11.01
N GLY A 128 -5.45 -2.48 -10.20
CA GLY A 128 -4.28 -3.29 -9.88
C GLY A 128 -4.61 -4.56 -9.10
N PHE A 129 -5.73 -4.59 -8.39
CA PHE A 129 -6.10 -5.67 -7.47
C PHE A 129 -7.41 -6.39 -7.81
N SER A 130 -8.19 -5.87 -8.76
CA SER A 130 -9.53 -6.38 -9.08
C SER A 130 -9.54 -7.81 -9.64
N ARG A 131 -8.40 -8.29 -10.18
CA ARG A 131 -8.29 -9.67 -10.69
C ARG A 131 -8.25 -10.73 -9.59
N TYR A 132 -8.06 -10.33 -8.33
CA TYR A 132 -7.93 -11.24 -7.19
C TYR A 132 -9.28 -11.30 -6.45
N ALA A 133 -10.11 -12.27 -6.80
CA ALA A 133 -11.49 -12.37 -6.29
C ALA A 133 -11.57 -12.56 -4.77
N ASP A 134 -10.52 -13.12 -4.14
CA ASP A 134 -10.48 -13.34 -2.69
C ASP A 134 -10.04 -12.12 -1.90
N ILE A 135 -9.71 -11.01 -2.58
CA ILE A 135 -9.26 -9.77 -1.96
C ILE A 135 -10.36 -8.72 -2.10
N GLU A 136 -10.82 -8.20 -0.97
CA GLU A 136 -11.72 -7.06 -0.92
C GLU A 136 -10.92 -5.78 -1.17
N VAL A 137 -11.23 -5.08 -2.26
CA VAL A 137 -10.54 -3.86 -2.66
C VAL A 137 -11.39 -2.66 -2.25
N ILE A 138 -10.88 -1.85 -1.33
CA ILE A 138 -11.60 -0.72 -0.73
C ILE A 138 -10.91 0.58 -1.14
N HIS A 139 -11.68 1.49 -1.71
CA HIS A 139 -11.20 2.82 -2.05
C HIS A 139 -11.42 3.78 -0.86
N PRO A 140 -10.45 4.66 -0.55
CA PRO A 140 -10.60 5.59 0.59
C PRO A 140 -11.89 6.42 0.59
N ALA A 141 -12.43 6.78 -0.57
CA ALA A 141 -13.68 7.52 -0.66
C ALA A 141 -14.89 6.76 -0.09
N GLU A 142 -14.87 5.43 -0.15
CA GLU A 142 -15.95 4.60 0.42
C GLU A 142 -16.01 4.70 1.95
N ILE A 143 -14.84 4.89 2.56
CA ILE A 143 -14.69 5.00 4.02
C ILE A 143 -14.88 6.44 4.49
N ALA A 144 -14.26 7.39 3.80
CA ALA A 144 -14.31 8.80 4.21
C ALA A 144 -15.72 9.40 4.16
N GLY A 145 -16.61 8.76 3.43
CA GLY A 145 -17.94 9.31 3.15
C GLY A 145 -17.81 10.52 2.24
N ALA A 146 -18.29 10.42 1.06
CA ALA A 146 -18.27 11.53 0.12
C ALA A 146 -18.87 12.79 0.73
#